data_dbc417f77dc67cb8d961e9e94b4785be
#
_entry.id   dbc417f77dc67cb8d961e9e94b4785be
#
_cell.length_a   1.000
_cell.length_b   1.000
_cell.length_c   1.000
_cell.angle_alpha   90.00
_cell.angle_beta   90.00
_cell.angle_gamma   90.00
#
_symmetry.space_group_name_H-M   'P 1'
#
loop_
_entity.id
_entity.type
_entity.pdbx_description
1 polymer ?
#
loop_
_entity_poly.entity_id
_entity_poly.type
_entity_poly.pdbx_seq_one_letter_code
_entity_poly.pdbx_strand_id
1 'polypeptide(L)'
;MNWESCLCGAFPATLAAALAICLTGMLVAQETAKLDIETILKRIDVGYYGKPDLPLKTNMNYARSSADVEPYGAVKPYKEHFLVQMEYAGPGRGIPEPEHVDTVKIGFLGPIMPTVSVATGGKSHNEEALGIAMLRGCRLAIEEANAKGGYLKRRIPFELCVRNDNALWGASGSEVIHLAYKDNVWAIVGGIDGANTHIAIRVALKIEVPWMTPGDLDPTYIETNIPWVFRCIGDDRQLNYILVDYAIRKMDFKRPAIIRSSNRYGRFGVREIRDSCRRLNRPVVIEMAYKVGAQEFDMQLDRIAGYKPDVIFHWGNGDDAGRVLNAIRARGWTQPFLSSDRAVCDEFLKIAGANAEGVICGYPWNPDRKDPKLDAFREAFKKRWGVEPDTYAAHAYDGMNMLIWAIQTAGLNRAKIRDVLAHRPDPFPGVTGDIPLSAALDDAGEVFLARYENGRWKYYSREDMGIPSGPVIERPRVEREQASIR
;
A
#
# COMPACT_ATOMS: atom_id res chain seq x y z
N MET A 1 32.93 17.15 67.85
CA MET A 1 31.68 16.41 67.98
C MET A 1 31.59 15.51 66.80
N ASN A 2 31.95 14.24 67.05
CA ASN A 2 32.03 13.16 66.01
C ASN A 2 30.68 12.66 65.70
N TRP A 3 30.44 12.51 64.38
CA TRP A 3 29.35 11.72 63.85
C TRP A 3 29.96 10.62 63.01
N GLU A 4 30.41 9.58 63.65
CA GLU A 4 30.64 8.25 63.11
C GLU A 4 29.93 7.26 64.00
N SER A 5 28.88 6.67 63.59
CA SER A 5 28.44 5.29 63.85
C SER A 5 27.00 5.05 63.46
N CYS A 6 26.78 3.91 62.90
CA CYS A 6 25.52 3.28 62.50
C CYS A 6 25.14 3.40 61.04
N LEU A 7 25.52 2.35 60.29
CA LEU A 7 24.62 1.62 59.37
C LEU A 7 25.30 0.34 58.88
N CYS A 8 25.39 -0.66 59.76
CA CYS A 8 25.41 -2.06 59.39
C CYS A 8 23.96 -2.54 59.43
N GLY A 9 23.23 -2.40 58.32
CA GLY A 9 21.91 -2.98 58.10
C GLY A 9 22.03 -4.09 57.10
N ALA A 10 21.88 -5.32 57.56
CA ALA A 10 21.81 -6.51 56.72
C ALA A 10 20.65 -6.36 55.71
N PHE A 11 20.97 -6.44 54.41
CA PHE A 11 19.94 -6.57 53.36
C PHE A 11 19.24 -7.94 53.55
N PRO A 12 17.93 -8.00 53.63
CA PRO A 12 17.24 -9.25 53.81
C PRO A 12 17.38 -10.10 52.51
N ALA A 13 17.78 -11.36 52.72
CA ALA A 13 17.96 -12.37 51.66
C ALA A 13 16.75 -12.56 50.76
N THR A 14 15.59 -12.04 51.13
CA THR A 14 14.35 -12.04 50.38
C THR A 14 14.37 -11.12 49.14
N LEU A 15 15.13 -10.00 49.15
CA LEU A 15 15.23 -9.10 48.00
C LEU A 15 16.15 -9.67 46.90
N ALA A 16 17.19 -10.39 47.24
CA ALA A 16 18.09 -11.06 46.32
C ALA A 16 17.40 -12.22 45.62
N ALA A 17 16.54 -12.98 46.32
CA ALA A 17 15.75 -14.06 45.74
C ALA A 17 14.66 -13.54 44.79
N ALA A 18 14.03 -12.40 45.10
CA ALA A 18 13.04 -11.77 44.19
C ALA A 18 13.68 -11.23 42.91
N LEU A 19 14.89 -10.64 43.01
CA LEU A 19 15.64 -10.17 41.81
C LEU A 19 16.12 -11.34 40.95
N ALA A 20 16.54 -12.46 41.54
CA ALA A 20 16.96 -13.64 40.82
C ALA A 20 15.78 -14.32 40.10
N ILE A 21 14.60 -14.35 40.70
CA ILE A 21 13.39 -14.87 40.07
C ILE A 21 12.91 -13.96 38.92
N CYS A 22 13.01 -12.64 39.06
CA CYS A 22 12.71 -11.70 37.96
C CYS A 22 13.72 -11.83 36.81
N LEU A 23 15.00 -11.97 37.07
CA LEU A 23 16.05 -12.15 36.07
C LEU A 23 15.95 -13.51 35.35
N THR A 24 15.65 -14.57 36.07
CA THR A 24 15.38 -15.89 35.45
C THR A 24 14.07 -15.91 34.68
N GLY A 25 13.03 -15.23 35.14
CA GLY A 25 11.78 -15.04 34.38
C GLY A 25 11.98 -14.22 33.10
N MET A 26 12.81 -13.19 33.09
CA MET A 26 13.19 -12.43 31.90
C MET A 26 14.09 -13.21 30.94
N LEU A 27 15.00 -14.02 31.42
CA LEU A 27 15.85 -14.89 30.60
C LEU A 27 15.04 -16.02 29.97
N VAL A 28 14.10 -16.63 30.70
CA VAL A 28 13.18 -17.65 30.16
C VAL A 28 12.21 -17.03 29.14
N ALA A 29 11.78 -15.78 29.33
CA ALA A 29 10.96 -15.04 28.35
C ALA A 29 11.75 -14.67 27.08
N GLN A 30 13.05 -14.48 27.16
CA GLN A 30 13.90 -14.25 25.98
C GLN A 30 14.26 -15.52 25.22
N GLU A 31 14.34 -16.68 25.86
CA GLU A 31 14.57 -17.97 25.18
C GLU A 31 13.30 -18.51 24.48
N THR A 32 12.11 -18.11 24.92
CA THR A 32 10.86 -18.53 24.26
C THR A 32 10.53 -17.74 23.00
N ALA A 33 11.29 -16.73 22.62
CA ALA A 33 11.01 -15.84 21.50
C ALA A 33 11.69 -16.23 20.17
N LYS A 34 12.37 -17.35 20.10
CA LYS A 34 12.87 -17.90 18.82
C LYS A 34 12.10 -19.16 18.41
N LEU A 35 10.81 -19.00 18.17
CA LEU A 35 10.11 -19.98 17.35
C LEU A 35 10.70 -19.87 15.94
N ASP A 36 11.41 -20.92 15.49
CA ASP A 36 11.88 -20.97 14.13
C ASP A 36 10.69 -21.04 13.15
N ILE A 37 10.91 -20.67 11.93
CA ILE A 37 9.88 -20.64 10.88
C ILE A 37 9.22 -22.01 10.70
N GLU A 38 9.98 -23.11 10.81
CA GLU A 38 9.41 -24.45 10.69
C GLU A 38 8.43 -24.76 11.85
N THR A 39 8.71 -24.28 13.03
CA THR A 39 7.82 -24.43 14.18
C THR A 39 6.56 -23.56 14.05
N ILE A 40 6.70 -22.35 13.48
CA ILE A 40 5.54 -21.50 13.15
C ILE A 40 4.70 -22.14 12.06
N LEU A 41 5.31 -22.61 10.98
CA LEU A 41 4.64 -23.32 9.89
C LEU A 41 3.95 -24.58 10.38
N LYS A 42 4.58 -25.38 11.23
CA LYS A 42 3.97 -26.57 11.85
C LYS A 42 2.79 -26.22 12.76
N ARG A 43 2.80 -25.07 13.43
CA ARG A 43 1.66 -24.62 14.25
C ARG A 43 0.50 -24.10 13.41
N ILE A 44 0.79 -23.47 12.27
CA ILE A 44 -0.22 -23.07 11.28
C ILE A 44 -0.83 -24.31 10.63
N ASP A 45 -0.02 -25.33 10.32
CA ASP A 45 -0.47 -26.60 9.76
C ASP A 45 -1.37 -27.40 10.69
N VAL A 46 -1.18 -27.30 11.99
CA VAL A 46 -1.78 -28.20 12.99
C VAL A 46 -3.21 -27.77 13.36
N GLY A 47 -3.91 -26.97 12.61
CA GLY A 47 -5.25 -27.00 13.06
C GLY A 47 -6.28 -26.02 12.56
N TYR A 48 -5.92 -25.06 11.78
CA TYR A 48 -6.92 -24.07 11.44
C TYR A 48 -7.68 -24.36 10.15
N TYR A 49 -7.05 -24.99 9.15
CA TYR A 49 -7.69 -25.25 7.85
C TYR A 49 -7.53 -26.65 7.28
N GLY A 50 -6.95 -27.57 8.00
CA GLY A 50 -6.92 -29.00 7.66
C GLY A 50 -6.32 -29.37 6.30
N LYS A 51 -5.54 -28.51 5.69
CA LYS A 51 -4.89 -28.77 4.40
C LYS A 51 -3.43 -28.33 4.43
N PRO A 52 -2.50 -29.27 4.73
CA PRO A 52 -1.06 -29.01 4.69
C PRO A 52 -0.52 -28.69 3.29
N ASP A 53 -1.30 -28.87 2.23
CA ASP A 53 -0.85 -28.86 0.84
C ASP A 53 -1.38 -27.69 0.00
N LEU A 54 -1.87 -26.61 0.59
CA LEU A 54 -2.05 -25.41 -0.19
C LEU A 54 -0.65 -24.86 -0.50
N PRO A 55 -0.13 -25.07 -1.74
CA PRO A 55 1.10 -24.39 -2.12
C PRO A 55 0.83 -22.91 -1.89
N LEU A 56 1.82 -22.19 -1.39
CA LEU A 56 1.79 -20.74 -1.26
C LEU A 56 1.69 -20.16 -2.68
N LYS A 57 0.53 -20.34 -3.34
CA LYS A 57 0.23 -19.88 -4.70
C LYS A 57 0.50 -18.40 -4.86
N THR A 58 0.29 -17.68 -3.78
CA THR A 58 0.52 -16.25 -3.68
C THR A 58 1.99 -15.87 -3.80
N ASN A 59 2.92 -16.64 -3.30
CA ASN A 59 4.35 -16.34 -3.43
C ASN A 59 4.84 -16.34 -4.86
N MET A 60 4.32 -17.25 -5.68
CA MET A 60 4.71 -17.32 -7.09
C MET A 60 4.25 -16.09 -7.85
N ASN A 61 3.10 -15.52 -7.52
CA ASN A 61 2.59 -14.33 -8.18
C ASN A 61 3.35 -13.09 -7.72
N TYR A 62 3.65 -12.99 -6.44
CA TYR A 62 4.46 -11.91 -5.90
C TYR A 62 5.88 -11.92 -6.47
N ALA A 63 6.50 -13.10 -6.57
CA ALA A 63 7.79 -13.27 -7.20
C ALA A 63 7.78 -12.97 -8.72
N ARG A 64 6.63 -13.09 -9.40
CA ARG A 64 6.52 -12.71 -10.81
C ARG A 64 6.34 -11.23 -11.03
N SER A 65 5.65 -10.53 -10.14
CA SER A 65 5.49 -9.07 -10.25
C SER A 65 6.81 -8.35 -9.98
N SER A 66 7.73 -9.01 -9.28
CA SER A 66 9.09 -8.54 -9.17
C SER A 66 10.00 -9.75 -8.96
N ALA A 67 10.70 -10.15 -10.02
CA ALA A 67 11.79 -11.13 -9.95
C ALA A 67 12.83 -10.79 -8.86
N ASP A 68 12.62 -9.72 -8.19
CA ASP A 68 13.49 -8.98 -7.33
C ASP A 68 13.03 -8.96 -5.88
N VAL A 69 11.88 -9.57 -5.59
CA VAL A 69 11.45 -9.83 -4.23
C VAL A 69 12.37 -10.86 -3.55
N GLU A 70 13.05 -11.72 -4.33
CA GLU A 70 13.99 -12.65 -3.76
C GLU A 70 15.04 -12.02 -2.84
N PRO A 71 15.68 -10.90 -3.17
CA PRO A 71 16.59 -10.26 -2.22
C PRO A 71 15.91 -9.82 -0.94
N TYR A 72 14.65 -9.43 -1.00
CA TYR A 72 13.85 -9.10 0.18
C TYR A 72 13.28 -10.36 0.84
N GLY A 73 12.86 -11.34 0.04
CA GLY A 73 12.42 -12.64 0.52
C GLY A 73 13.50 -13.40 1.30
N ALA A 74 14.78 -13.13 1.06
CA ALA A 74 15.89 -13.71 1.81
C ALA A 74 16.25 -12.95 3.09
N VAL A 75 15.75 -11.71 3.27
CA VAL A 75 16.10 -10.82 4.39
C VAL A 75 14.96 -10.75 5.39
N LYS A 76 15.22 -11.10 6.66
CA LYS A 76 14.24 -10.90 7.74
C LYS A 76 13.99 -9.38 7.94
N PRO A 77 12.76 -8.96 8.21
CA PRO A 77 11.52 -9.74 8.38
C PRO A 77 10.78 -10.03 7.06
N TYR A 78 11.23 -9.56 5.92
CA TYR A 78 10.50 -9.61 4.65
C TYR A 78 10.19 -11.05 4.19
N LYS A 79 11.12 -11.98 4.38
CA LYS A 79 10.89 -13.39 4.07
C LYS A 79 9.64 -13.94 4.73
N GLU A 80 9.41 -13.54 5.98
CA GLU A 80 8.28 -14.00 6.77
C GLU A 80 6.97 -13.36 6.27
N HIS A 81 6.99 -12.10 5.85
CA HIS A 81 5.82 -11.43 5.29
C HIS A 81 5.33 -12.03 3.98
N PHE A 82 6.25 -12.47 3.11
CA PHE A 82 5.88 -12.91 1.77
C PHE A 82 5.72 -14.41 1.62
N LEU A 83 6.29 -15.19 2.54
CA LEU A 83 6.29 -16.65 2.47
C LEU A 83 5.31 -17.31 3.43
N VAL A 84 4.85 -16.60 4.44
CA VAL A 84 3.94 -17.13 5.46
C VAL A 84 2.58 -16.47 5.33
N GLN A 85 1.54 -17.27 5.13
CA GLN A 85 0.17 -16.76 5.06
C GLN A 85 -0.18 -16.01 6.35
N MET A 86 -0.67 -14.79 6.20
CA MET A 86 -1.16 -13.98 7.31
C MET A 86 -2.46 -14.55 7.85
N GLU A 87 -2.42 -15.08 9.06
CA GLU A 87 -3.55 -15.75 9.67
C GLU A 87 -4.15 -14.98 10.86
N TYR A 88 -5.45 -15.16 11.04
CA TYR A 88 -6.16 -14.67 12.21
C TYR A 88 -6.37 -15.82 13.20
N ALA A 89 -5.90 -15.66 14.42
CA ALA A 89 -5.98 -16.68 15.48
C ALA A 89 -7.01 -16.38 16.58
N GLY A 90 -7.81 -15.31 16.45
CA GLY A 90 -8.77 -14.88 17.47
C GLY A 90 -10.09 -15.68 17.47
N PRO A 91 -10.96 -15.42 18.45
CA PRO A 91 -12.22 -16.14 18.65
C PRO A 91 -13.38 -15.66 17.76
N GLY A 92 -13.20 -14.62 16.96
CA GLY A 92 -14.27 -13.95 16.19
C GLY A 92 -15.07 -14.86 15.27
N ARG A 93 -14.49 -15.99 14.83
CA ARG A 93 -15.21 -16.99 14.01
C ARG A 93 -16.40 -17.64 14.73
N GLY A 94 -16.35 -17.69 16.07
CA GLY A 94 -17.41 -18.23 16.91
C GLY A 94 -18.55 -17.26 17.18
N ILE A 95 -18.44 -15.98 16.76
CA ILE A 95 -19.52 -15.00 16.90
C ILE A 95 -20.67 -15.44 15.99
N PRO A 96 -21.90 -15.64 16.54
CA PRO A 96 -23.04 -16.04 15.73
C PRO A 96 -23.42 -14.96 14.73
N GLU A 97 -23.91 -15.38 13.57
CA GLU A 97 -24.49 -14.46 12.61
C GLU A 97 -25.82 -13.91 13.14
N PRO A 98 -26.18 -12.65 12.81
CA PRO A 98 -27.47 -12.12 13.19
C PRO A 98 -28.60 -12.90 12.51
N GLU A 99 -29.66 -13.19 13.26
CA GLU A 99 -30.83 -13.92 12.74
C GLU A 99 -31.57 -13.13 11.66
N HIS A 100 -31.55 -11.80 11.78
CA HIS A 100 -32.19 -10.88 10.85
C HIS A 100 -31.38 -9.62 10.63
N VAL A 101 -31.34 -9.16 9.37
CA VAL A 101 -30.78 -7.87 8.97
C VAL A 101 -31.65 -7.26 7.88
N ASP A 102 -31.92 -5.95 7.98
CA ASP A 102 -32.63 -5.19 6.94
C ASP A 102 -31.68 -4.70 5.84
N THR A 103 -30.41 -4.47 6.21
CA THR A 103 -29.36 -3.99 5.30
C THR A 103 -28.03 -4.63 5.65
N VAL A 104 -27.18 -4.81 4.65
CA VAL A 104 -25.76 -5.23 4.84
C VAL A 104 -24.88 -4.02 4.62
N LYS A 105 -24.30 -3.49 5.70
CA LYS A 105 -23.53 -2.25 5.69
C LYS A 105 -22.05 -2.51 5.44
N ILE A 106 -21.47 -1.75 4.50
CA ILE A 106 -20.04 -1.70 4.23
C ILE A 106 -19.57 -0.26 4.41
N GLY A 107 -18.46 -0.05 5.10
CA GLY A 107 -17.90 1.26 5.34
C GLY A 107 -17.03 1.75 4.20
N PHE A 108 -17.03 3.05 3.99
CA PHE A 108 -16.05 3.76 3.18
C PHE A 108 -15.38 4.82 4.04
N LEU A 109 -14.05 4.91 3.98
CA LEU A 109 -13.26 5.94 4.63
C LEU A 109 -12.23 6.53 3.67
N GLY A 110 -12.26 7.84 3.48
CA GLY A 110 -11.28 8.56 2.67
C GLY A 110 -11.54 10.06 2.66
N PRO A 111 -10.60 10.85 2.15
CA PRO A 111 -10.75 12.29 2.01
C PRO A 111 -11.73 12.58 0.86
N ILE A 112 -12.91 13.08 1.19
CA ILE A 112 -13.96 13.41 0.21
C ILE A 112 -14.41 14.88 0.28
N MET A 113 -13.77 15.65 1.12
CA MET A 113 -13.96 17.09 1.24
C MET A 113 -12.61 17.80 1.23
N PRO A 114 -12.53 18.99 0.65
CA PRO A 114 -11.28 19.76 0.65
C PRO A 114 -10.77 19.96 2.07
N THR A 115 -9.52 19.56 2.30
CA THR A 115 -8.87 19.77 3.59
C THR A 115 -8.20 21.13 3.59
N VAL A 116 -8.72 22.06 4.38
CA VAL A 116 -8.08 23.32 4.66
C VAL A 116 -7.11 23.11 5.81
N SER A 117 -5.85 22.87 5.50
CA SER A 117 -4.81 22.77 6.51
C SER A 117 -4.09 24.11 6.70
N VAL A 118 -4.02 24.57 7.95
CA VAL A 118 -3.21 25.76 8.30
C VAL A 118 -1.73 25.56 7.95
N ALA A 119 -1.23 24.31 8.02
CA ALA A 119 0.13 23.97 7.65
C ALA A 119 0.44 24.15 6.15
N THR A 120 -0.57 24.18 5.30
CA THR A 120 -0.46 24.29 3.85
C THR A 120 -0.89 25.66 3.30
N GLY A 121 -1.16 26.61 4.21
CA GLY A 121 -1.67 27.91 3.84
C GLY A 121 -3.08 27.90 3.25
N GLY A 122 -3.89 26.91 3.63
CA GLY A 122 -5.30 26.82 3.24
C GLY A 122 -5.56 26.20 1.87
N LYS A 123 -4.55 25.59 1.23
CA LYS A 123 -4.72 24.91 -0.05
C LYS A 123 -5.01 23.42 0.16
N SER A 124 -5.98 22.90 -0.58
CA SER A 124 -6.20 21.46 -0.73
C SER A 124 -5.00 20.80 -1.42
N HIS A 125 -4.74 19.54 -1.12
CA HIS A 125 -3.67 18.75 -1.72
C HIS A 125 -4.16 17.83 -2.83
N ASN A 126 -5.37 18.01 -3.33
CA ASN A 126 -6.05 17.19 -4.34
C ASN A 126 -6.29 15.71 -3.89
N GLU A 127 -6.00 15.37 -2.64
CA GLU A 127 -6.29 14.04 -2.11
C GLU A 127 -7.80 13.77 -2.05
N GLU A 128 -8.62 14.78 -1.92
CA GLU A 128 -10.09 14.67 -2.01
C GLU A 128 -10.55 14.23 -3.40
N ALA A 129 -9.86 14.60 -4.47
CA ALA A 129 -10.19 14.13 -5.82
C ALA A 129 -10.02 12.62 -5.92
N LEU A 130 -8.94 12.08 -5.35
CA LEU A 130 -8.67 10.64 -5.29
C LEU A 130 -9.71 9.92 -4.41
N GLY A 131 -10.04 10.49 -3.25
CA GLY A 131 -11.07 9.96 -2.36
C GLY A 131 -12.47 9.94 -3.00
N ILE A 132 -12.83 10.99 -3.75
CA ILE A 132 -14.08 11.05 -4.51
C ILE A 132 -14.09 10.00 -5.62
N ALA A 133 -12.98 9.80 -6.32
CA ALA A 133 -12.87 8.77 -7.35
C ALA A 133 -13.11 7.37 -6.76
N MET A 134 -12.45 7.03 -5.63
CA MET A 134 -12.68 5.78 -4.91
C MET A 134 -14.15 5.62 -4.47
N LEU A 135 -14.74 6.67 -3.89
CA LEU A 135 -16.14 6.65 -3.45
C LEU A 135 -17.09 6.34 -4.61
N ARG A 136 -16.83 6.92 -5.79
CA ARG A 136 -17.62 6.65 -7.01
C ARG A 136 -17.52 5.20 -7.43
N GLY A 137 -16.32 4.62 -7.43
CA GLY A 137 -16.12 3.20 -7.71
C GLY A 137 -16.89 2.30 -6.75
N CYS A 138 -16.78 2.56 -5.44
CA CYS A 138 -17.52 1.83 -4.41
C CYS A 138 -19.04 1.93 -4.60
N ARG A 139 -19.56 3.12 -4.89
CA ARG A 139 -21.01 3.32 -5.10
C ARG A 139 -21.52 2.55 -6.31
N LEU A 140 -20.77 2.55 -7.41
CA LEU A 140 -21.19 1.81 -8.60
C LEU A 140 -21.27 0.30 -8.29
N ALA A 141 -20.29 -0.27 -7.59
CA ALA A 141 -20.29 -1.68 -7.19
C ALA A 141 -21.51 -2.03 -6.30
N ILE A 142 -21.83 -1.18 -5.34
CA ILE A 142 -23.02 -1.34 -4.48
C ILE A 142 -24.33 -1.24 -5.29
N GLU A 143 -24.45 -0.24 -6.17
CA GLU A 143 -25.63 -0.07 -7.03
C GLU A 143 -25.85 -1.32 -7.91
N GLU A 144 -24.79 -1.85 -8.50
CA GLU A 144 -24.86 -3.06 -9.31
C GLU A 144 -25.19 -4.33 -8.51
N ALA A 145 -24.62 -4.48 -7.31
CA ALA A 145 -24.92 -5.61 -6.45
C ALA A 145 -26.39 -5.60 -6.01
N ASN A 146 -26.93 -4.42 -5.69
CA ASN A 146 -28.34 -4.25 -5.34
C ASN A 146 -29.26 -4.52 -6.54
N ALA A 147 -28.91 -4.07 -7.74
CA ALA A 147 -29.66 -4.35 -8.96
C ALA A 147 -29.71 -5.87 -9.26
N LYS A 148 -28.67 -6.62 -8.87
CA LYS A 148 -28.62 -8.09 -8.98
C LYS A 148 -29.37 -8.84 -7.88
N GLY A 149 -30.06 -8.12 -6.99
CA GLY A 149 -30.92 -8.69 -5.93
C GLY A 149 -30.35 -8.60 -4.51
N GLY A 150 -29.26 -7.89 -4.30
CA GLY A 150 -28.67 -7.62 -2.98
C GLY A 150 -28.04 -8.86 -2.34
N TYR A 151 -27.99 -8.85 -1.00
CA TYR A 151 -27.36 -9.93 -0.22
C TYR A 151 -28.12 -11.25 -0.39
N LEU A 152 -27.39 -12.28 -0.82
CA LEU A 152 -27.91 -13.62 -1.11
C LEU A 152 -29.14 -13.65 -2.03
N LYS A 153 -29.31 -12.65 -2.89
CA LYS A 153 -30.49 -12.48 -3.77
C LYS A 153 -31.85 -12.44 -3.00
N ARG A 154 -31.78 -12.08 -1.72
CA ARG A 154 -32.97 -11.99 -0.84
C ARG A 154 -33.60 -10.60 -0.80
N ARG A 155 -33.15 -9.69 -1.70
CA ARG A 155 -33.55 -8.26 -1.73
C ARG A 155 -33.16 -7.47 -0.48
N ILE A 156 -32.20 -7.99 0.30
CA ILE A 156 -31.59 -7.25 1.41
C ILE A 156 -30.49 -6.36 0.76
N PRO A 157 -30.63 -5.03 0.81
CA PRO A 157 -29.69 -4.16 0.11
C PRO A 157 -28.33 -4.10 0.82
N PHE A 158 -27.29 -3.92 0.03
CA PHE A 158 -26.02 -3.40 0.52
C PHE A 158 -26.14 -1.88 0.69
N GLU A 159 -25.65 -1.37 1.80
CA GLU A 159 -25.61 0.06 2.12
C GLU A 159 -24.16 0.52 2.31
N LEU A 160 -23.80 1.64 1.68
CA LEU A 160 -22.48 2.24 1.84
C LEU A 160 -22.49 3.32 2.93
N CYS A 161 -21.88 3.04 4.07
CA CYS A 161 -21.70 4.00 5.15
C CYS A 161 -20.45 4.84 4.88
N VAL A 162 -20.63 6.09 4.44
CA VAL A 162 -19.54 6.97 4.00
C VAL A 162 -19.05 7.85 5.14
N ARG A 163 -17.74 7.85 5.39
CA ARG A 163 -17.03 8.70 6.35
C ARG A 163 -15.88 9.43 5.69
N ASN A 164 -15.68 10.67 6.14
CA ASN A 164 -14.62 11.55 5.65
C ASN A 164 -13.54 11.70 6.72
N ASP A 165 -12.30 11.34 6.39
CA ASP A 165 -11.17 11.48 7.32
C ASP A 165 -10.40 12.80 7.15
N ASN A 166 -10.85 13.67 6.23
CA ASN A 166 -10.22 14.95 5.94
C ASN A 166 -8.71 14.89 5.66
N ALA A 167 -8.20 13.74 5.22
CA ALA A 167 -6.76 13.48 5.14
C ALA A 167 -6.01 13.76 6.47
N LEU A 168 -6.70 13.61 7.62
CA LEU A 168 -6.16 13.84 8.96
C LEU A 168 -6.10 12.53 9.74
N TRP A 169 -4.91 12.15 10.19
CA TRP A 169 -4.69 10.89 10.90
C TRP A 169 -5.56 10.72 12.17
N GLY A 170 -5.81 11.79 12.92
CA GLY A 170 -6.69 11.76 14.11
C GLY A 170 -8.15 11.50 13.76
N ALA A 171 -8.64 12.08 12.68
CA ALA A 171 -9.99 11.83 12.18
C ALA A 171 -10.16 10.39 11.71
N SER A 172 -9.17 9.85 10.98
CA SER A 172 -9.22 8.47 10.47
C SER A 172 -9.51 7.44 11.57
N GLY A 173 -8.83 7.53 12.71
CA GLY A 173 -9.07 6.63 13.84
C GLY A 173 -10.48 6.73 14.40
N SER A 174 -11.00 7.95 14.58
CA SER A 174 -12.35 8.20 15.11
C SER A 174 -13.44 7.71 14.16
N GLU A 175 -13.27 7.94 12.85
CA GLU A 175 -14.26 7.53 11.87
C GLU A 175 -14.32 6.00 11.69
N VAL A 176 -13.20 5.28 11.84
CA VAL A 176 -13.23 3.81 11.88
C VAL A 176 -14.02 3.30 13.08
N ILE A 177 -13.89 3.93 14.24
CA ILE A 177 -14.69 3.58 15.42
C ILE A 177 -16.17 3.81 15.15
N HIS A 178 -16.55 4.92 14.52
CA HIS A 178 -17.93 5.19 14.14
C HIS A 178 -18.47 4.14 13.16
N LEU A 179 -17.72 3.80 12.11
CA LEU A 179 -18.12 2.75 11.17
C LEU A 179 -18.35 1.42 11.86
N ALA A 180 -17.49 1.04 12.81
CA ALA A 180 -17.54 -0.26 13.44
C ALA A 180 -18.64 -0.40 14.51
N TYR A 181 -18.86 0.63 15.34
CA TYR A 181 -19.73 0.54 16.52
C TYR A 181 -21.05 1.30 16.36
N LYS A 182 -21.08 2.39 15.58
CA LYS A 182 -22.31 3.14 15.34
C LYS A 182 -23.05 2.63 14.11
N ASP A 183 -22.30 2.45 13.02
CA ASP A 183 -22.87 2.00 11.75
C ASP A 183 -22.94 0.47 11.66
N ASN A 184 -22.14 -0.26 12.47
CA ASN A 184 -22.06 -1.72 12.52
C ASN A 184 -21.72 -2.34 11.16
N VAL A 185 -20.72 -1.79 10.46
CA VAL A 185 -20.31 -2.28 9.14
C VAL A 185 -19.63 -3.65 9.22
N TRP A 186 -19.77 -4.46 8.18
CA TRP A 186 -19.18 -5.79 8.07
C TRP A 186 -17.73 -5.76 7.56
N ALA A 187 -17.40 -4.75 6.76
CA ALA A 187 -16.06 -4.52 6.25
C ALA A 187 -15.91 -3.03 5.91
N ILE A 188 -14.68 -2.58 5.67
CA ILE A 188 -14.36 -1.19 5.32
C ILE A 188 -13.51 -1.16 4.06
N VAL A 189 -13.82 -0.26 3.12
CA VAL A 189 -12.95 0.13 2.01
C VAL A 189 -12.39 1.51 2.29
N GLY A 190 -11.08 1.71 2.12
CA GLY A 190 -10.51 3.04 2.30
C GLY A 190 -8.99 3.08 2.38
N GLY A 191 -8.50 4.29 2.56
CA GLY A 191 -7.08 4.60 2.66
C GLY A 191 -6.49 5.10 1.34
N ILE A 192 -5.85 6.26 1.40
CA ILE A 192 -5.11 6.89 0.29
C ILE A 192 -3.71 7.32 0.71
N ASP A 193 -3.56 7.81 1.93
CA ASP A 193 -2.29 8.28 2.46
C ASP A 193 -1.85 7.40 3.63
N GLY A 194 -0.63 6.88 3.54
CA GLY A 194 -0.08 5.97 4.55
C GLY A 194 -0.10 6.53 5.97
N ALA A 195 -0.06 7.85 6.17
CA ALA A 195 -0.15 8.44 7.50
C ALA A 195 -1.52 8.17 8.15
N ASN A 196 -2.59 8.33 7.37
CA ASN A 196 -3.97 8.14 7.82
C ASN A 196 -4.32 6.66 7.90
N THR A 197 -3.96 5.92 6.87
CA THR A 197 -4.26 4.50 6.77
C THR A 197 -3.62 3.70 7.91
N HIS A 198 -2.37 4.00 8.28
CA HIS A 198 -1.71 3.32 9.41
C HIS A 198 -2.41 3.52 10.76
N ILE A 199 -3.10 4.63 10.96
CA ILE A 199 -3.94 4.82 12.16
C ILE A 199 -5.22 4.02 12.04
N ALA A 200 -5.90 4.12 10.89
CA ALA A 200 -7.16 3.44 10.64
C ALA A 200 -7.05 1.91 10.82
N ILE A 201 -6.03 1.28 10.23
CA ILE A 201 -5.84 -0.18 10.32
C ILE A 201 -5.48 -0.68 11.71
N ARG A 202 -4.82 0.14 12.54
CA ARG A 202 -4.58 -0.22 13.95
C ARG A 202 -5.87 -0.25 14.77
N VAL A 203 -6.83 0.61 14.42
CA VAL A 203 -8.17 0.56 14.99
C VAL A 203 -8.92 -0.65 14.43
N ALA A 204 -8.88 -0.87 13.11
CA ALA A 204 -9.51 -2.03 12.47
C ALA A 204 -9.04 -3.36 13.07
N LEU A 205 -7.74 -3.50 13.39
CA LEU A 205 -7.19 -4.65 14.11
C LEU A 205 -7.89 -4.88 15.45
N LYS A 206 -8.05 -3.82 16.26
CA LYS A 206 -8.62 -3.95 17.61
C LYS A 206 -10.10 -4.27 17.63
N ILE A 207 -10.81 -3.84 16.61
CA ILE A 207 -12.25 -4.05 16.47
C ILE A 207 -12.62 -5.21 15.54
N GLU A 208 -11.59 -5.88 15.02
CA GLU A 208 -11.73 -7.07 14.17
C GLU A 208 -12.66 -6.84 12.96
N VAL A 209 -12.33 -5.82 12.15
CA VAL A 209 -13.07 -5.49 10.93
C VAL A 209 -12.16 -5.64 9.72
N PRO A 210 -12.54 -6.41 8.69
CA PRO A 210 -11.80 -6.49 7.44
C PRO A 210 -11.68 -5.11 6.79
N TRP A 211 -10.46 -4.76 6.43
CA TRP A 211 -10.11 -3.50 5.77
C TRP A 211 -9.52 -3.79 4.39
N MET A 212 -10.13 -3.23 3.35
CA MET A 212 -9.63 -3.29 1.98
C MET A 212 -9.14 -1.92 1.55
N THR A 213 -7.87 -1.80 1.15
CA THR A 213 -7.35 -0.54 0.62
C THR A 213 -7.15 -0.59 -0.89
N PRO A 214 -7.83 0.28 -1.64
CA PRO A 214 -7.69 0.42 -3.08
C PRO A 214 -6.84 1.63 -3.50
N GLY A 215 -6.27 2.38 -2.57
CA GLY A 215 -5.63 3.66 -2.89
C GLY A 215 -4.34 3.96 -2.15
N ASP A 216 -4.00 3.23 -1.10
CA ASP A 216 -2.76 3.43 -0.37
C ASP A 216 -1.68 2.46 -0.88
N LEU A 217 -0.67 3.02 -1.53
CA LEU A 217 0.43 2.28 -2.13
C LEU A 217 1.67 2.16 -1.21
N ASP A 218 1.60 2.68 0.03
CA ASP A 218 2.73 2.62 0.98
C ASP A 218 3.14 1.16 1.24
N PRO A 219 4.36 0.74 0.90
CA PRO A 219 4.78 -0.65 1.06
C PRO A 219 4.89 -1.09 2.52
N THR A 220 4.97 -0.15 3.47
CA THR A 220 5.00 -0.49 4.90
C THR A 220 3.68 -1.02 5.45
N TYR A 221 2.64 -1.00 4.65
CA TYR A 221 1.32 -1.51 4.98
C TYR A 221 1.36 -2.97 5.39
N ILE A 222 1.97 -3.81 4.56
CA ILE A 222 2.12 -5.24 4.83
C ILE A 222 3.11 -5.55 5.94
N GLU A 223 4.04 -4.61 6.23
CA GLU A 223 5.01 -4.75 7.30
C GLU A 223 4.38 -4.67 8.70
N THR A 224 3.10 -4.28 8.80
CA THR A 224 2.37 -4.18 10.07
C THR A 224 1.98 -5.52 10.65
N ASN A 225 1.96 -6.60 9.86
CA ASN A 225 1.46 -7.93 10.25
C ASN A 225 0.03 -7.92 10.80
N ILE A 226 -0.83 -7.07 10.24
CA ILE A 226 -2.24 -6.98 10.66
C ILE A 226 -3.08 -7.92 9.81
N PRO A 227 -3.64 -9.01 10.38
CA PRO A 227 -4.35 -10.03 9.61
C PRO A 227 -5.73 -9.58 9.09
N TRP A 228 -6.12 -8.36 9.36
CA TRP A 228 -7.40 -7.78 8.97
C TRP A 228 -7.30 -6.85 7.77
N VAL A 229 -6.09 -6.66 7.24
CA VAL A 229 -5.79 -5.65 6.23
C VAL A 229 -5.45 -6.30 4.90
N PHE A 230 -6.16 -5.89 3.86
CA PHE A 230 -6.02 -6.34 2.48
C PHE A 230 -5.75 -5.14 1.59
N ARG A 231 -4.96 -5.34 0.54
CA ARG A 231 -4.77 -4.34 -0.50
C ARG A 231 -5.10 -4.94 -1.87
N CYS A 232 -5.85 -4.21 -2.68
CA CYS A 232 -6.26 -4.62 -4.03
C CYS A 232 -5.70 -3.69 -5.12
N ILE A 233 -4.55 -3.08 -4.86
CA ILE A 233 -3.81 -2.23 -5.79
C ILE A 233 -2.31 -2.49 -5.62
N GLY A 234 -1.56 -2.49 -6.73
CA GLY A 234 -0.11 -2.64 -6.67
C GLY A 234 0.56 -1.54 -5.85
N ASP A 235 1.57 -1.88 -5.06
CA ASP A 235 2.25 -0.96 -4.16
C ASP A 235 3.41 -0.18 -4.82
N ASP A 236 3.89 0.85 -4.11
CA ASP A 236 5.03 1.67 -4.55
C ASP A 236 6.28 0.83 -4.84
N ARG A 237 6.45 -0.32 -4.21
CA ARG A 237 7.58 -1.22 -4.45
C ARG A 237 7.49 -1.85 -5.83
N GLN A 238 6.32 -2.39 -6.21
CA GLN A 238 6.08 -2.98 -7.52
C GLN A 238 6.23 -1.92 -8.62
N LEU A 239 5.63 -0.73 -8.41
CA LEU A 239 5.71 0.38 -9.36
C LEU A 239 7.15 0.87 -9.55
N ASN A 240 7.91 0.96 -8.46
CA ASN A 240 9.31 1.38 -8.53
C ASN A 240 10.22 0.33 -9.16
N TYR A 241 9.93 -0.95 -8.99
CA TYR A 241 10.74 -2.01 -9.61
C TYR A 241 10.65 -1.95 -11.14
N ILE A 242 9.45 -1.85 -11.69
CA ILE A 242 9.31 -1.74 -13.14
C ILE A 242 9.92 -0.43 -13.66
N LEU A 243 9.76 0.68 -12.94
CA LEU A 243 10.26 2.00 -13.31
C LEU A 243 11.79 2.06 -13.25
N VAL A 244 12.40 1.55 -12.20
CA VAL A 244 13.86 1.52 -12.03
C VAL A 244 14.51 0.49 -12.97
N ASP A 245 13.87 -0.66 -13.18
CA ASP A 245 14.35 -1.63 -14.15
C ASP A 245 14.34 -1.05 -15.56
N TYR A 246 13.30 -0.32 -15.92
CA TYR A 246 13.28 0.43 -17.20
C TYR A 246 14.44 1.41 -17.28
N ALA A 247 14.62 2.25 -16.27
CA ALA A 247 15.66 3.28 -16.28
C ALA A 247 17.08 2.69 -16.32
N ILE A 248 17.36 1.66 -15.55
CA ILE A 248 18.71 1.14 -15.33
C ILE A 248 19.01 -0.06 -16.23
N ARG A 249 18.10 -1.04 -16.31
CA ARG A 249 18.38 -2.27 -17.07
C ARG A 249 18.11 -2.10 -18.57
N LYS A 250 17.09 -1.31 -18.93
CA LYS A 250 16.72 -1.07 -20.33
C LYS A 250 17.44 0.12 -20.93
N MET A 251 17.44 1.26 -20.23
CA MET A 251 18.00 2.52 -20.74
C MET A 251 19.44 2.77 -20.31
N ASP A 252 19.96 1.96 -19.39
CA ASP A 252 21.35 1.98 -18.89
C ASP A 252 21.77 3.31 -18.26
N PHE A 253 20.84 4.06 -17.63
CA PHE A 253 21.20 5.24 -16.88
C PHE A 253 22.12 4.92 -15.71
N LYS A 254 23.08 5.81 -15.45
CA LYS A 254 24.17 5.59 -14.50
C LYS A 254 24.04 6.46 -13.23
N ARG A 255 23.39 7.61 -13.34
CA ARG A 255 23.41 8.66 -12.33
C ARG A 255 21.98 9.12 -11.97
N PRO A 256 21.18 8.23 -11.35
CA PRO A 256 19.83 8.56 -10.97
C PRO A 256 19.81 9.62 -9.84
N ALA A 257 19.02 10.66 -10.01
CA ALA A 257 18.70 11.62 -8.96
C ALA A 257 17.23 11.50 -8.55
N ILE A 258 16.91 11.90 -7.31
CA ILE A 258 15.55 11.95 -6.80
C ILE A 258 15.21 13.37 -6.37
N ILE A 259 14.01 13.83 -6.76
CA ILE A 259 13.34 14.99 -6.20
C ILE A 259 11.94 14.58 -5.73
N ARG A 260 11.58 14.85 -4.48
CA ARG A 260 10.35 14.34 -3.88
C ARG A 260 9.65 15.32 -2.96
N SER A 261 8.35 15.10 -2.76
CA SER A 261 7.63 15.79 -1.71
C SER A 261 8.11 15.39 -0.30
N SER A 262 7.94 16.30 0.66
CA SER A 262 8.37 16.08 2.05
C SER A 262 7.36 15.31 2.90
N ASN A 263 6.16 15.02 2.39
CA ASN A 263 5.14 14.25 3.09
C ASN A 263 5.49 12.75 3.17
N ARG A 264 4.62 11.95 3.78
CA ARG A 264 4.84 10.51 3.93
C ARG A 264 4.91 9.81 2.58
N TYR A 265 4.02 10.11 1.65
CA TYR A 265 4.00 9.52 0.32
C TYR A 265 5.35 9.68 -0.39
N GLY A 266 5.89 10.91 -0.45
CA GLY A 266 7.20 11.17 -1.04
C GLY A 266 8.35 10.42 -0.35
N ARG A 267 8.33 10.33 0.99
CA ARG A 267 9.41 9.66 1.73
C ARG A 267 9.45 8.16 1.56
N PHE A 268 8.30 7.50 1.57
CA PHE A 268 8.22 6.04 1.52
C PHE A 268 8.31 5.52 0.10
N GLY A 269 7.70 6.19 -0.88
CA GLY A 269 7.84 5.79 -2.28
C GLY A 269 9.30 5.79 -2.74
N VAL A 270 10.08 6.85 -2.44
CA VAL A 270 11.49 6.88 -2.84
C VAL A 270 12.40 5.92 -2.06
N ARG A 271 11.94 5.34 -0.95
CA ARG A 271 12.67 4.25 -0.27
C ARG A 271 12.89 3.10 -1.25
N GLU A 272 11.85 2.74 -1.96
CA GLU A 272 11.89 1.63 -2.92
C GLU A 272 12.72 1.97 -4.17
N ILE A 273 12.71 3.24 -4.63
CA ILE A 273 13.62 3.70 -5.70
C ILE A 273 15.09 3.53 -5.26
N ARG A 274 15.43 4.02 -4.06
CA ARG A 274 16.81 3.90 -3.54
C ARG A 274 17.26 2.45 -3.44
N ASP A 275 16.39 1.59 -2.93
CA ASP A 275 16.70 0.19 -2.73
C ASP A 275 16.83 -0.54 -4.07
N SER A 276 15.95 -0.28 -5.03
CA SER A 276 16.05 -0.83 -6.37
C SER A 276 17.30 -0.34 -7.11
N CYS A 277 17.61 0.94 -7.08
CA CYS A 277 18.82 1.48 -7.69
C CYS A 277 20.10 0.88 -7.07
N ARG A 278 20.11 0.72 -5.73
CA ARG A 278 21.24 0.11 -5.02
C ARG A 278 21.40 -1.36 -5.39
N ARG A 279 20.32 -2.09 -5.47
CA ARG A 279 20.27 -3.49 -5.87
C ARG A 279 20.85 -3.71 -7.27
N LEU A 280 20.60 -2.80 -8.19
CA LEU A 280 21.13 -2.81 -9.55
C LEU A 280 22.55 -2.18 -9.67
N ASN A 281 23.21 -1.93 -8.56
CA ASN A 281 24.53 -1.29 -8.51
C ASN A 281 24.59 0.09 -9.20
N ARG A 282 23.50 0.84 -9.09
CA ARG A 282 23.35 2.22 -9.58
C ARG A 282 22.74 3.09 -8.47
N PRO A 283 23.50 3.33 -7.38
CA PRO A 283 22.97 4.09 -6.25
C PRO A 283 22.55 5.50 -6.69
N VAL A 284 21.49 5.99 -6.09
CA VAL A 284 21.01 7.37 -6.27
C VAL A 284 22.13 8.34 -5.90
N VAL A 285 22.46 9.24 -6.80
CA VAL A 285 23.58 10.19 -6.62
C VAL A 285 23.22 11.35 -5.71
N ILE A 286 21.94 11.75 -5.70
CA ILE A 286 21.38 12.78 -4.80
C ILE A 286 19.89 12.60 -4.63
N GLU A 287 19.39 12.91 -3.44
CA GLU A 287 17.97 13.03 -3.12
C GLU A 287 17.69 14.39 -2.52
N MET A 288 16.70 15.10 -3.08
CA MET A 288 16.25 16.39 -2.58
C MET A 288 14.76 16.34 -2.28
N ALA A 289 14.35 17.01 -1.20
CA ALA A 289 12.95 17.13 -0.81
C ALA A 289 12.47 18.57 -1.01
N TYR A 290 11.19 18.69 -1.35
CA TYR A 290 10.48 19.98 -1.40
C TYR A 290 9.22 19.90 -0.53
N LYS A 291 8.72 21.04 -0.07
CA LYS A 291 7.45 21.13 0.66
C LYS A 291 6.30 20.93 -0.32
N VAL A 292 5.32 20.11 0.04
CA VAL A 292 4.09 19.93 -0.77
C VAL A 292 3.48 21.30 -1.10
N GLY A 293 3.12 21.49 -2.36
CA GLY A 293 2.59 22.75 -2.87
C GLY A 293 3.63 23.85 -3.09
N ALA A 294 4.93 23.54 -3.04
CA ALA A 294 6.00 24.48 -3.36
C ALA A 294 5.84 25.03 -4.78
N GLN A 295 6.20 26.31 -4.97
CA GLN A 295 6.16 26.98 -6.27
C GLN A 295 7.57 27.14 -6.85
N GLU A 296 8.60 27.08 -6.01
CA GLU A 296 10.00 27.31 -6.37
C GLU A 296 10.85 26.09 -5.97
N PHE A 297 11.79 25.74 -6.83
CA PHE A 297 12.63 24.54 -6.68
C PHE A 297 14.12 24.82 -6.92
N ASP A 298 14.52 26.09 -7.00
CA ASP A 298 15.86 26.50 -7.39
C ASP A 298 16.94 25.89 -6.49
N MET A 299 16.74 25.97 -5.18
CA MET A 299 17.69 25.38 -4.23
C MET A 299 17.90 23.87 -4.44
N GLN A 300 16.83 23.13 -4.70
CA GLN A 300 16.89 21.70 -4.95
C GLN A 300 17.59 21.41 -6.28
N LEU A 301 17.20 22.13 -7.33
CA LEU A 301 17.73 21.93 -8.68
C LEU A 301 19.20 22.35 -8.78
N ASP A 302 19.63 23.43 -8.12
CA ASP A 302 21.04 23.83 -8.06
C ASP A 302 21.92 22.74 -7.46
N ARG A 303 21.44 22.13 -6.37
CA ARG A 303 22.16 20.99 -5.76
C ARG A 303 22.19 19.77 -6.68
N ILE A 304 21.06 19.44 -7.32
CA ILE A 304 20.98 18.30 -8.24
C ILE A 304 21.92 18.51 -9.44
N ALA A 305 22.03 19.74 -9.95
CA ALA A 305 22.94 20.10 -11.07
C ALA A 305 24.39 19.68 -10.81
N GLY A 306 24.87 19.91 -9.58
CA GLY A 306 26.25 19.55 -9.19
C GLY A 306 26.59 18.06 -9.32
N TYR A 307 25.57 17.20 -9.28
CA TYR A 307 25.72 15.77 -9.42
C TYR A 307 25.56 15.25 -10.85
N LYS A 308 25.21 16.12 -11.82
CA LYS A 308 25.07 15.79 -13.24
C LYS A 308 24.26 14.50 -13.47
N PRO A 309 22.99 14.41 -13.03
CA PRO A 309 22.19 13.22 -13.24
C PRO A 309 21.89 13.00 -14.72
N ASP A 310 21.67 11.76 -15.11
CA ASP A 310 21.20 11.37 -16.45
C ASP A 310 19.74 10.95 -16.47
N VAL A 311 19.12 10.76 -15.29
CA VAL A 311 17.71 10.52 -15.10
C VAL A 311 17.24 11.13 -13.78
N ILE A 312 16.01 11.64 -13.75
CA ILE A 312 15.40 12.25 -12.57
C ILE A 312 14.13 11.47 -12.22
N PHE A 313 14.11 10.91 -11.01
CA PHE A 313 12.92 10.33 -10.40
C PHE A 313 12.20 11.38 -9.55
N HIS A 314 10.91 11.48 -9.73
CA HIS A 314 10.04 12.32 -8.93
C HIS A 314 9.01 11.48 -8.16
N TRP A 315 8.76 11.83 -6.89
CA TRP A 315 7.69 11.20 -6.11
C TRP A 315 6.90 12.25 -5.33
N GLY A 316 5.66 12.42 -5.69
CA GLY A 316 4.78 13.44 -5.14
C GLY A 316 3.45 13.47 -5.88
N ASN A 317 2.58 14.42 -5.53
CA ASN A 317 1.29 14.60 -6.19
C ASN A 317 1.45 15.14 -7.62
N GLY A 318 0.43 14.96 -8.45
CA GLY A 318 0.48 15.29 -9.87
C GLY A 318 0.70 16.79 -10.15
N ASP A 319 0.08 17.65 -9.36
CA ASP A 319 0.27 19.11 -9.46
C ASP A 319 1.71 19.52 -9.13
N ASP A 320 2.31 18.96 -8.08
CA ASP A 320 3.73 19.15 -7.75
C ASP A 320 4.64 18.61 -8.86
N ALA A 321 4.31 17.43 -9.41
CA ALA A 321 5.06 16.82 -10.51
C ALA A 321 5.14 17.75 -11.72
N GLY A 322 4.03 18.37 -12.09
CA GLY A 322 3.97 19.33 -13.21
C GLY A 322 4.83 20.57 -12.96
N ARG A 323 4.79 21.14 -11.75
CA ARG A 323 5.62 22.29 -11.36
C ARG A 323 7.11 21.97 -11.35
N VAL A 324 7.49 20.82 -10.75
CA VAL A 324 8.89 20.37 -10.73
C VAL A 324 9.40 20.14 -12.15
N LEU A 325 8.63 19.47 -13.00
CA LEU A 325 9.00 19.23 -14.39
C LEU A 325 9.22 20.55 -15.16
N ASN A 326 8.31 21.51 -15.01
CA ASN A 326 8.45 22.81 -15.65
C ASN A 326 9.69 23.57 -15.17
N ALA A 327 10.00 23.53 -13.87
CA ALA A 327 11.22 24.13 -13.33
C ALA A 327 12.49 23.47 -13.89
N ILE A 328 12.48 22.14 -14.08
CA ILE A 328 13.57 21.38 -14.71
C ILE A 328 13.73 21.81 -16.18
N ARG A 329 12.65 21.88 -16.95
CA ARG A 329 12.68 22.25 -18.37
C ARG A 329 13.05 23.71 -18.59
N ALA A 330 12.64 24.61 -17.70
CA ALA A 330 13.03 26.02 -17.73
C ALA A 330 14.55 26.24 -17.59
N ARG A 331 15.27 25.30 -16.99
CA ARG A 331 16.74 25.30 -16.91
C ARG A 331 17.42 24.69 -18.14
N GLY A 332 16.66 24.32 -19.16
CA GLY A 332 17.16 23.66 -20.36
C GLY A 332 17.54 22.18 -20.14
N TRP A 333 17.12 21.56 -19.03
CA TRP A 333 17.42 20.17 -18.76
C TRP A 333 16.48 19.25 -19.55
N THR A 334 17.07 18.29 -20.23
CA THR A 334 16.37 17.34 -21.10
C THR A 334 16.33 15.91 -20.54
N GLN A 335 16.91 15.70 -19.36
CA GLN A 335 16.92 14.37 -18.73
C GLN A 335 15.51 13.79 -18.65
N PRO A 336 15.38 12.47 -18.87
CA PRO A 336 14.12 11.78 -18.64
C PRO A 336 13.59 12.04 -17.23
N PHE A 337 12.29 12.29 -17.17
CA PHE A 337 11.55 12.51 -15.93
C PHE A 337 10.62 11.32 -15.70
N LEU A 338 10.91 10.56 -14.63
CA LEU A 338 10.17 9.38 -14.24
C LEU A 338 9.44 9.69 -12.93
N SER A 339 8.13 9.43 -12.88
CA SER A 339 7.31 9.90 -11.78
C SER A 339 6.43 8.80 -11.18
N SER A 340 5.75 9.15 -10.10
CA SER A 340 4.77 8.29 -9.44
C SER A 340 3.48 8.19 -10.24
N ASP A 341 2.65 7.21 -9.89
CA ASP A 341 1.31 6.99 -10.42
C ASP A 341 0.42 8.23 -10.35
N ARG A 342 0.58 9.06 -9.30
CA ARG A 342 -0.20 10.30 -9.09
C ARG A 342 0.03 11.38 -10.15
N ALA A 343 1.09 11.26 -10.97
CA ALA A 343 1.29 12.15 -12.10
C ALA A 343 0.42 11.76 -13.33
N VAL A 344 -0.21 10.59 -13.31
CA VAL A 344 -1.12 10.19 -14.39
C VAL A 344 -2.51 10.78 -14.12
N CYS A 345 -2.62 12.10 -14.23
CA CYS A 345 -3.84 12.86 -13.98
C CYS A 345 -3.91 14.16 -14.81
N ASP A 346 -5.11 14.72 -14.92
CA ASP A 346 -5.36 15.94 -15.68
C ASP A 346 -4.65 17.18 -15.10
N GLU A 347 -4.51 17.26 -13.77
CA GLU A 347 -3.81 18.37 -13.10
C GLU A 347 -2.35 18.43 -13.50
N PHE A 348 -1.68 17.27 -13.58
CA PHE A 348 -0.32 17.18 -14.08
C PHE A 348 -0.24 17.71 -15.52
N LEU A 349 -1.10 17.22 -16.42
CA LEU A 349 -1.10 17.60 -17.83
C LEU A 349 -1.39 19.09 -18.01
N LYS A 350 -2.33 19.65 -17.24
CA LYS A 350 -2.67 21.06 -17.26
C LYS A 350 -1.49 21.96 -16.87
N ILE A 351 -0.68 21.53 -15.91
CA ILE A 351 0.47 22.30 -15.42
C ILE A 351 1.69 22.09 -16.31
N ALA A 352 2.01 20.84 -16.64
CA ALA A 352 3.19 20.47 -17.42
C ALA A 352 3.09 20.93 -18.89
N GLY A 353 1.88 20.94 -19.45
CA GLY A 353 1.65 21.31 -20.86
C GLY A 353 2.49 20.45 -21.80
N ALA A 354 3.18 21.10 -22.73
CA ALA A 354 4.04 20.41 -23.71
C ALA A 354 5.22 19.66 -23.07
N ASN A 355 5.63 20.03 -21.86
CA ASN A 355 6.71 19.35 -21.15
C ASN A 355 6.33 17.94 -20.67
N ALA A 356 5.03 17.59 -20.67
CA ALA A 356 4.55 16.27 -20.31
C ALA A 356 5.02 15.17 -21.30
N GLU A 357 5.33 15.54 -22.55
CA GLU A 357 5.73 14.59 -23.58
C GLU A 357 6.97 13.79 -23.15
N GLY A 358 6.88 12.49 -23.22
CA GLY A 358 7.95 11.55 -22.83
C GLY A 358 8.04 11.25 -21.34
N VAL A 359 7.19 11.81 -20.48
CA VAL A 359 7.12 11.46 -19.04
C VAL A 359 6.67 10.02 -18.89
N ILE A 360 7.29 9.29 -17.96
CA ILE A 360 6.98 7.89 -17.64
C ILE A 360 6.68 7.76 -16.16
N CYS A 361 5.63 7.02 -15.83
CA CYS A 361 5.21 6.73 -14.46
C CYS A 361 5.08 5.23 -14.25
N GLY A 362 5.42 4.73 -13.05
CA GLY A 362 4.92 3.43 -12.61
C GLY A 362 3.41 3.52 -12.42
N TYR A 363 2.63 2.55 -12.89
CA TYR A 363 1.18 2.64 -12.84
C TYR A 363 0.53 1.27 -12.58
N PRO A 364 -0.43 1.18 -11.66
CA PRO A 364 -0.97 -0.11 -11.24
C PRO A 364 -2.10 -0.64 -12.13
N TRP A 365 -2.41 0.02 -13.24
CA TRP A 365 -3.53 -0.33 -14.09
C TRP A 365 -3.24 -0.09 -15.59
N ASN A 366 -3.83 -0.92 -16.46
CA ASN A 366 -3.88 -0.67 -17.89
C ASN A 366 -5.34 -0.50 -18.34
N PRO A 367 -5.84 0.76 -18.44
CA PRO A 367 -7.20 1.03 -18.90
C PRO A 367 -7.43 0.77 -20.38
N ASP A 368 -6.36 0.55 -21.17
CA ASP A 368 -6.45 0.23 -22.60
C ASP A 368 -6.46 -1.29 -22.86
N ARG A 369 -6.47 -2.13 -21.80
CA ARG A 369 -6.58 -3.58 -21.92
C ARG A 369 -7.90 -3.95 -22.60
N LYS A 370 -7.82 -4.85 -23.58
CA LYS A 370 -9.00 -5.39 -24.25
C LYS A 370 -9.71 -6.41 -23.35
N ASP A 371 -10.73 -5.99 -22.67
CA ASP A 371 -11.50 -6.79 -21.73
C ASP A 371 -12.95 -6.30 -21.69
N PRO A 372 -13.94 -7.12 -22.11
CA PRO A 372 -15.35 -6.71 -22.11
C PRO A 372 -15.88 -6.26 -20.75
N LYS A 373 -15.32 -6.79 -19.64
CA LYS A 373 -15.69 -6.41 -18.28
C LYS A 373 -15.20 -4.99 -17.97
N LEU A 374 -13.96 -4.67 -18.38
CA LEU A 374 -13.39 -3.34 -18.25
C LEU A 374 -14.18 -2.32 -19.07
N ASP A 375 -14.52 -2.67 -20.33
CA ASP A 375 -15.29 -1.80 -21.20
C ASP A 375 -16.67 -1.50 -20.61
N ALA A 376 -17.37 -2.52 -20.09
CA ALA A 376 -18.66 -2.38 -19.45
C ALA A 376 -18.59 -1.49 -18.18
N PHE A 377 -17.54 -1.68 -17.36
CA PHE A 377 -17.30 -0.83 -16.20
C PHE A 377 -17.07 0.63 -16.58
N ARG A 378 -16.21 0.90 -17.57
CA ARG A 378 -15.93 2.26 -18.03
C ARG A 378 -17.19 2.93 -18.56
N GLU A 379 -17.98 2.23 -19.34
CA GLU A 379 -19.26 2.74 -19.87
C GLU A 379 -20.24 3.06 -18.74
N ALA A 380 -20.41 2.14 -17.79
CA ALA A 380 -21.29 2.34 -16.63
C ALA A 380 -20.84 3.52 -15.76
N PHE A 381 -19.54 3.60 -15.49
CA PHE A 381 -18.95 4.68 -14.69
C PHE A 381 -19.12 6.05 -15.38
N LYS A 382 -18.79 6.13 -16.65
CA LYS A 382 -18.96 7.35 -17.45
C LYS A 382 -20.43 7.77 -17.55
N LYS A 383 -21.33 6.83 -17.78
CA LYS A 383 -22.78 7.08 -17.78
C LYS A 383 -23.26 7.64 -16.45
N ARG A 384 -22.73 7.11 -15.34
CA ARG A 384 -23.14 7.48 -13.98
C ARG A 384 -22.57 8.82 -13.51
N TRP A 385 -21.31 9.12 -13.84
CA TRP A 385 -20.56 10.24 -13.28
C TRP A 385 -20.15 11.32 -14.31
N GLY A 386 -20.28 11.07 -15.60
CA GLY A 386 -19.91 11.99 -16.69
C GLY A 386 -18.40 12.12 -16.94
N VAL A 387 -17.59 11.29 -16.28
CA VAL A 387 -16.13 11.29 -16.39
C VAL A 387 -15.59 9.87 -16.57
N GLU A 388 -14.41 9.73 -17.16
CA GLU A 388 -13.72 8.44 -17.20
C GLU A 388 -13.24 8.04 -15.80
N PRO A 389 -13.23 6.74 -15.47
CA PRO A 389 -12.63 6.27 -14.22
C PRO A 389 -11.10 6.37 -14.28
N ASP A 390 -10.49 6.75 -13.16
CA ASP A 390 -9.07 6.62 -12.93
C ASP A 390 -8.73 5.29 -12.21
N THR A 391 -7.45 5.08 -11.91
CA THR A 391 -6.99 3.88 -11.23
C THR A 391 -7.63 3.71 -9.85
N TYR A 392 -7.85 4.80 -9.12
CA TYR A 392 -8.43 4.79 -7.78
C TYR A 392 -9.91 4.38 -7.80
N ALA A 393 -10.65 4.88 -8.79
CA ALA A 393 -12.04 4.48 -9.00
C ALA A 393 -12.15 2.99 -9.37
N ALA A 394 -11.27 2.52 -10.26
CA ALA A 394 -11.28 1.15 -10.74
C ALA A 394 -10.91 0.14 -9.63
N HIS A 395 -9.83 0.40 -8.87
CA HIS A 395 -9.43 -0.47 -7.76
C HIS A 395 -10.44 -0.42 -6.60
N ALA A 396 -11.07 0.73 -6.35
CA ALA A 396 -12.12 0.82 -5.34
C ALA A 396 -13.40 0.06 -5.74
N TYR A 397 -13.73 0.06 -7.02
CA TYR A 397 -14.80 -0.79 -7.56
C TYR A 397 -14.48 -2.27 -7.37
N ASP A 398 -13.26 -2.70 -7.71
CA ASP A 398 -12.83 -4.08 -7.52
C ASP A 398 -12.75 -4.46 -6.03
N GLY A 399 -12.16 -3.64 -5.19
CA GLY A 399 -12.06 -3.88 -3.75
C GLY A 399 -13.44 -4.00 -3.09
N MET A 400 -14.40 -3.17 -3.51
CA MET A 400 -15.79 -3.27 -3.05
C MET A 400 -16.46 -4.58 -3.52
N ASN A 401 -16.25 -4.97 -4.78
CA ASN A 401 -16.77 -6.23 -5.30
C ASN A 401 -16.14 -7.45 -4.60
N MET A 402 -14.85 -7.39 -4.25
CA MET A 402 -14.17 -8.41 -3.43
C MET A 402 -14.84 -8.55 -2.07
N LEU A 403 -15.14 -7.44 -1.39
CA LEU A 403 -15.85 -7.45 -0.11
C LEU A 403 -17.28 -7.98 -0.24
N ILE A 404 -18.03 -7.55 -1.24
CA ILE A 404 -19.39 -8.04 -1.50
C ILE A 404 -19.36 -9.55 -1.73
N TRP A 405 -18.44 -10.03 -2.56
CA TRP A 405 -18.26 -11.46 -2.81
C TRP A 405 -17.92 -12.23 -1.53
N ALA A 406 -17.01 -11.70 -0.72
CA ALA A 406 -16.60 -12.35 0.51
C ALA A 406 -17.73 -12.41 1.54
N ILE A 407 -18.51 -11.34 1.68
CA ILE A 407 -19.70 -11.29 2.55
C ILE A 407 -20.76 -12.29 2.08
N GLN A 408 -21.03 -12.37 0.77
CA GLN A 408 -21.99 -13.33 0.24
C GLN A 408 -21.55 -14.79 0.43
N THR A 409 -20.23 -15.04 0.43
CA THR A 409 -19.66 -16.38 0.59
C THR A 409 -19.55 -16.80 2.05
N ALA A 410 -19.13 -15.87 2.91
CA ALA A 410 -18.86 -16.14 4.33
C ALA A 410 -20.07 -16.04 5.24
N GLY A 411 -21.11 -15.32 4.83
CA GLY A 411 -22.16 -14.84 5.71
C GLY A 411 -21.76 -13.62 6.52
N LEU A 412 -22.57 -13.26 7.50
CA LEU A 412 -22.41 -12.04 8.30
C LEU A 412 -21.57 -12.29 9.56
N ASN A 413 -20.31 -12.63 9.36
CA ASN A 413 -19.30 -12.76 10.40
C ASN A 413 -17.97 -12.18 9.90
N ARG A 414 -17.45 -11.16 10.57
CA ARG A 414 -16.25 -10.42 10.15
C ARG A 414 -15.01 -11.32 9.99
N ALA A 415 -14.84 -12.28 10.92
CA ALA A 415 -13.69 -13.19 10.85
C ALA A 415 -13.79 -14.17 9.68
N LYS A 416 -14.99 -14.69 9.41
CA LYS A 416 -15.23 -15.56 8.25
C LYS A 416 -15.08 -14.78 6.91
N ILE A 417 -15.53 -13.52 6.87
CA ILE A 417 -15.35 -12.62 5.70
C ILE A 417 -13.86 -12.43 5.44
N ARG A 418 -13.09 -12.13 6.48
CA ARG A 418 -11.62 -12.04 6.42
C ARG A 418 -10.99 -13.32 5.87
N ASP A 419 -11.43 -14.47 6.37
CA ASP A 419 -10.87 -15.77 5.96
C ASP A 419 -11.15 -16.08 4.48
N VAL A 420 -12.37 -15.82 4.03
CA VAL A 420 -12.75 -16.01 2.61
C VAL A 420 -11.89 -15.14 1.69
N LEU A 421 -11.59 -13.90 2.08
CA LEU A 421 -10.67 -13.04 1.33
C LEU A 421 -9.25 -13.61 1.30
N ALA A 422 -8.73 -14.01 2.47
CA ALA A 422 -7.34 -14.44 2.63
C ALA A 422 -7.05 -15.78 1.94
N HIS A 423 -8.05 -16.66 1.86
CA HIS A 423 -7.89 -18.03 1.35
C HIS A 423 -8.55 -18.26 -0.01
N ARG A 424 -8.79 -17.19 -0.75
CA ARG A 424 -9.31 -17.35 -2.11
C ARG A 424 -8.30 -18.13 -2.97
N PRO A 425 -8.72 -19.27 -3.58
CA PRO A 425 -7.79 -20.14 -4.31
C PRO A 425 -7.31 -19.52 -5.63
N ASP A 426 -8.15 -18.73 -6.27
CA ASP A 426 -7.88 -18.12 -7.56
C ASP A 426 -7.84 -16.60 -7.46
N PRO A 427 -7.11 -15.89 -8.33
CA PRO A 427 -7.15 -14.44 -8.39
C PRO A 427 -8.58 -13.91 -8.52
N PHE A 428 -8.87 -12.77 -7.89
CA PHE A 428 -10.15 -12.12 -8.11
C PHE A 428 -10.18 -11.48 -9.49
N PRO A 429 -11.17 -11.80 -10.35
CA PRO A 429 -11.23 -11.25 -11.69
C PRO A 429 -11.77 -9.82 -11.66
N GLY A 430 -10.88 -8.85 -11.50
CA GLY A 430 -11.19 -7.42 -11.43
C GLY A 430 -11.31 -6.75 -12.80
N VAL A 431 -11.82 -5.51 -12.83
CA VAL A 431 -11.73 -4.61 -13.99
C VAL A 431 -10.32 -4.04 -14.13
N THR A 432 -9.54 -4.07 -13.06
CA THR A 432 -8.13 -3.67 -13.06
C THR A 432 -7.22 -4.78 -13.56
N GLY A 433 -7.68 -6.01 -13.56
CA GLY A 433 -6.97 -7.24 -13.92
C GLY A 433 -7.30 -8.35 -12.95
N ASP A 434 -6.58 -9.44 -13.06
CA ASP A 434 -6.61 -10.48 -12.05
C ASP A 434 -5.88 -9.98 -10.78
N ILE A 435 -6.56 -10.05 -9.63
CA ILE A 435 -6.04 -9.59 -8.34
C ILE A 435 -5.70 -10.82 -7.49
N PRO A 436 -4.48 -11.35 -7.58
CA PRO A 436 -4.00 -12.40 -6.69
C PRO A 436 -3.51 -11.78 -5.38
N LEU A 437 -4.07 -12.20 -4.25
CA LEU A 437 -3.54 -11.77 -2.96
C LEU A 437 -2.33 -12.64 -2.57
N SER A 438 -1.25 -11.98 -2.17
CA SER A 438 -0.07 -12.62 -1.62
C SER A 438 -0.34 -13.21 -0.22
N ALA A 439 0.61 -13.96 0.33
CA ALA A 439 0.55 -14.43 1.72
C ALA A 439 0.44 -13.27 2.74
N ALA A 440 0.92 -12.09 2.38
CA ALA A 440 0.79 -10.87 3.17
C ALA A 440 -0.54 -10.13 2.96
N LEU A 441 -1.49 -10.71 2.22
CA LEU A 441 -2.81 -10.14 1.89
C LEU A 441 -2.71 -8.89 0.99
N ASP A 442 -1.64 -8.81 0.21
CA ASP A 442 -1.31 -7.73 -0.70
C ASP A 442 -1.55 -8.12 -2.15
N ASP A 443 -1.94 -7.17 -2.99
CA ASP A 443 -2.08 -7.40 -4.42
C ASP A 443 -0.73 -7.75 -5.04
N ALA A 444 -0.65 -8.88 -5.67
CA ALA A 444 0.52 -9.35 -6.42
C ALA A 444 0.27 -9.38 -7.93
N GLY A 445 -0.69 -8.60 -8.39
CA GLY A 445 -1.04 -8.45 -9.80
C GLY A 445 0.01 -7.73 -10.63
N GLU A 446 -0.27 -7.61 -11.91
CA GLU A 446 0.61 -6.95 -12.86
C GLU A 446 0.57 -5.42 -12.68
N VAL A 447 1.75 -4.80 -12.82
CA VAL A 447 1.91 -3.35 -12.88
C VAL A 447 2.52 -2.92 -14.21
N PHE A 448 2.31 -1.66 -14.59
CA PHE A 448 2.61 -1.13 -15.91
C PHE A 448 3.50 0.11 -15.82
N LEU A 449 4.00 0.53 -16.97
CA LEU A 449 4.53 1.88 -17.18
C LEU A 449 3.50 2.68 -17.98
N ALA A 450 3.05 3.80 -17.41
CA ALA A 450 2.29 4.80 -18.13
C ALA A 450 3.26 5.79 -18.77
N ARG A 451 3.19 5.99 -20.08
CA ARG A 451 4.00 6.96 -20.81
C ARG A 451 3.10 7.96 -21.51
N TYR A 452 3.37 9.24 -21.30
CA TYR A 452 2.67 10.29 -22.03
C TYR A 452 3.33 10.49 -23.39
N GLU A 453 2.58 10.21 -24.45
CA GLU A 453 3.09 10.32 -25.81
C GLU A 453 1.97 10.61 -26.80
N ASN A 454 2.24 11.49 -27.78
CA ASN A 454 1.29 11.91 -28.78
C ASN A 454 -0.03 12.44 -28.17
N GLY A 455 0.09 13.21 -27.08
CA GLY A 455 -1.03 13.89 -26.44
C GLY A 455 -1.93 13.00 -25.56
N ARG A 456 -1.51 11.78 -25.23
CA ARG A 456 -2.26 10.87 -24.35
C ARG A 456 -1.35 9.95 -23.54
N TRP A 457 -1.84 9.44 -22.43
CA TRP A 457 -1.21 8.34 -21.73
C TRP A 457 -1.39 7.04 -22.51
N LYS A 458 -0.33 6.23 -22.58
CA LYS A 458 -0.32 4.84 -23.05
C LYS A 458 0.31 3.96 -22.00
N TYR A 459 -0.14 2.73 -21.91
CA TYR A 459 0.21 1.81 -20.84
C TYR A 459 0.93 0.59 -21.42
N TYR A 460 2.05 0.25 -20.81
CA TYR A 460 2.96 -0.77 -21.30
C TYR A 460 3.31 -1.74 -20.20
N SER A 461 3.22 -3.03 -20.50
CA SER A 461 3.76 -4.08 -19.65
C SER A 461 5.30 -4.06 -19.65
N ARG A 462 5.90 -4.84 -18.78
CA ARG A 462 7.34 -5.07 -18.80
C ARG A 462 7.80 -5.63 -20.16
N GLU A 463 7.03 -6.53 -20.74
CA GLU A 463 7.32 -7.15 -22.03
C GLU A 463 7.23 -6.14 -23.18
N ASP A 464 6.15 -5.36 -23.25
CA ASP A 464 5.97 -4.31 -24.28
C ASP A 464 7.14 -3.31 -24.30
N MET A 465 7.65 -2.97 -23.15
CA MET A 465 8.79 -2.06 -23.02
C MET A 465 10.14 -2.77 -23.22
N GLY A 466 10.15 -4.09 -23.43
CA GLY A 466 11.38 -4.88 -23.55
C GLY A 466 12.31 -4.74 -22.35
N ILE A 467 11.73 -4.63 -21.15
CA ILE A 467 12.50 -4.58 -19.91
C ILE A 467 13.01 -5.98 -19.60
N PRO A 468 14.31 -6.19 -19.41
CA PRO A 468 14.86 -7.51 -19.16
C PRO A 468 14.21 -8.18 -17.95
N SER A 469 13.76 -9.43 -18.12
CA SER A 469 13.38 -10.33 -17.04
C SER A 469 14.56 -11.23 -16.69
N GLY A 470 14.60 -11.70 -15.45
CA GLY A 470 15.64 -12.62 -15.01
C GLY A 470 16.29 -12.19 -13.68
N PRO A 471 17.20 -13.00 -13.14
CA PRO A 471 17.78 -12.73 -11.83
C PRO A 471 18.43 -11.36 -11.81
N VAL A 472 18.24 -10.68 -10.74
CA VAL A 472 18.97 -9.46 -10.41
C VAL A 472 20.45 -9.84 -10.28
N ILE A 473 21.33 -8.94 -10.71
CA ILE A 473 22.77 -9.10 -10.46
C ILE A 473 22.96 -9.30 -8.96
N GLU A 474 23.33 -10.52 -8.56
CA GLU A 474 23.62 -10.80 -7.16
C GLU A 474 24.68 -9.82 -6.68
N ARG A 475 24.35 -9.07 -5.64
CA ARG A 475 25.39 -8.37 -4.91
C ARG A 475 26.24 -9.39 -4.17
N PRO A 476 27.56 -9.21 -4.14
CA PRO A 476 28.33 -9.78 -3.06
C PRO A 476 27.62 -9.36 -1.76
N ARG A 477 27.27 -10.32 -0.89
CA ARG A 477 26.79 -10.04 0.44
C ARG A 477 27.76 -9.04 1.05
N VAL A 478 27.35 -7.80 1.19
CA VAL A 478 28.01 -6.90 2.12
C VAL A 478 27.61 -7.45 3.49
N GLU A 479 28.48 -8.26 4.05
CA GLU A 479 28.42 -8.58 5.46
C GLU A 479 28.36 -7.23 6.16
N ARG A 480 27.24 -6.92 6.79
CA ARG A 480 27.17 -5.80 7.71
C ARG A 480 28.18 -6.16 8.79
N GLU A 481 29.35 -5.56 8.75
CA GLU A 481 30.16 -5.45 9.95
C GLU A 481 29.22 -5.00 11.06
N GLN A 482 29.07 -5.85 12.05
CA GLN A 482 28.38 -5.48 13.26
C GLN A 482 29.15 -4.29 13.81
N ALA A 483 28.65 -3.10 13.53
CA ALA A 483 29.10 -1.92 14.25
C ALA A 483 28.77 -2.20 15.72
N SER A 484 29.77 -2.69 16.42
CA SER A 484 29.75 -2.81 17.86
C SER A 484 29.51 -1.40 18.40
N ILE A 485 28.32 -1.15 18.86
CA ILE A 485 28.02 0.02 19.68
C ILE A 485 28.81 -0.22 20.98
N ARG A 486 29.92 0.46 21.11
CA ARG A 486 30.55 0.72 22.40
C ARG A 486 29.97 1.99 23.00
#